data_cee8163ef79096e50ea07686b818bf04
#
_entry.id   cee8163ef79096e50ea07686b818bf04
#
_cell.length_a   1.000
_cell.length_b   1.000
_cell.length_c   1.000
_cell.angle_alpha   90.00
_cell.angle_beta   90.00
_cell.angle_gamma   90.00
#
_symmetry.space_group_name_H-M   'P 1'
#
loop_
_entity.id
_entity.type
_entity.pdbx_description
1 polymer ?
#
loop_
_entity_poly.entity_id
_entity_poly.type
_entity_poly.pdbx_seq_one_letter_code
_entity_poly.pdbx_strand_id
1 'polypeptide(L)'
;MTHILVFNLVLLATCGYALFAGGAPERWTAILFVMGALATFAVPDFYPSGPYHQVEPILLGLLGVALRADRYWPLYVSALHLITLAIHGVKAIQPSLVPWMYAGASGKIAYPMLLMLAIGALRHRQRKAQFGSDRDWSPLRQPDIPSS
;
A
#
# COMPACT_ATOMS: atom_id res chain seq x y z
N MET A 1 19.38 -14.03 3.03
CA MET A 1 18.76 -13.59 4.31
C MET A 1 18.82 -12.09 4.53
N THR A 2 19.93 -11.42 4.25
CA THR A 2 20.10 -9.97 4.48
C THR A 2 19.02 -9.09 3.83
N HIS A 3 18.61 -9.38 2.59
CA HIS A 3 17.60 -8.59 1.87
C HIS A 3 16.21 -8.62 2.52
N ILE A 4 15.81 -9.76 3.09
CA ILE A 4 14.52 -9.89 3.78
C ILE A 4 14.53 -9.09 5.07
N LEU A 5 15.63 -9.14 5.83
CA LEU A 5 15.77 -8.32 7.06
C LEU A 5 15.74 -6.83 6.76
N VAL A 6 16.50 -6.39 5.74
CA VAL A 6 16.51 -4.98 5.32
C VAL A 6 15.12 -4.52 4.90
N PHE A 7 14.43 -5.31 4.09
CA PHE A 7 13.07 -4.99 3.67
C PHE A 7 12.11 -4.84 4.86
N ASN A 8 12.11 -5.80 5.79
CA ASN A 8 11.24 -5.76 6.97
C ASN A 8 11.56 -4.58 7.89
N LEU A 9 12.83 -4.22 8.06
CA LEU A 9 13.23 -3.03 8.82
C LEU A 9 12.72 -1.76 8.17
N VAL A 10 12.87 -1.61 6.85
CA VAL A 10 12.35 -0.46 6.09
C VAL A 10 10.83 -0.40 6.17
N LEU A 11 10.14 -1.54 6.01
CA LEU A 11 8.70 -1.63 6.16
C LEU A 11 8.24 -1.15 7.55
N LEU A 12 8.82 -1.71 8.61
CA LEU A 12 8.45 -1.36 9.99
C LEU A 12 8.76 0.10 10.31
N ALA A 13 9.91 0.61 9.90
CA ALA A 13 10.28 2.01 10.11
C ALA A 13 9.33 2.96 9.37
N THR A 14 9.02 2.67 8.10
CA THR A 14 8.14 3.51 7.28
C THR A 14 6.69 3.45 7.78
N CYS A 15 6.16 2.25 8.05
CA CYS A 15 4.80 2.10 8.56
C CYS A 15 4.68 2.68 9.96
N GLY A 16 5.66 2.46 10.84
CA GLY A 16 5.71 3.08 12.16
C GLY A 16 5.69 4.60 12.06
N TYR A 17 6.54 5.18 11.22
CA TYR A 17 6.55 6.64 11.00
C TYR A 17 5.20 7.15 10.47
N ALA A 18 4.58 6.45 9.51
CA ALA A 18 3.29 6.83 8.96
C ALA A 18 2.14 6.75 9.99
N LEU A 19 2.18 5.78 10.90
CA LEU A 19 1.21 5.65 11.99
C LEU A 19 1.30 6.79 13.00
N PHE A 20 2.51 7.26 13.32
CA PHE A 20 2.71 8.34 14.30
C PHE A 20 2.60 9.74 13.70
N ALA A 21 3.19 9.97 12.52
CA ALA A 21 3.34 11.29 11.92
C ALA A 21 2.40 11.54 10.74
N GLY A 22 1.70 10.52 10.22
CA GLY A 22 0.80 10.61 9.09
C GLY A 22 -0.64 10.95 9.49
N GLY A 23 -1.42 11.40 8.50
CA GLY A 23 -2.87 11.55 8.60
C GLY A 23 -3.62 10.22 8.40
N ALA A 24 -4.95 10.29 8.27
CA ALA A 24 -5.77 9.09 8.13
C ALA A 24 -5.40 8.24 6.89
N PRO A 25 -5.17 8.80 5.68
CA PRO A 25 -4.78 8.00 4.52
C PRO A 25 -3.45 7.25 4.71
N GLU A 26 -2.45 7.90 5.33
CA GLU A 26 -1.14 7.31 5.60
C GLU A 26 -1.24 6.16 6.61
N ARG A 27 -2.04 6.34 7.66
CA ARG A 27 -2.28 5.32 8.69
C ARG A 27 -2.97 4.08 8.12
N TRP A 28 -4.03 4.27 7.33
CA TRP A 28 -4.73 3.16 6.70
C TRP A 28 -3.83 2.40 5.72
N THR A 29 -3.04 3.12 4.91
CA THR A 29 -2.08 2.48 4.01
C THR A 29 -1.01 1.70 4.77
N ALA A 30 -0.50 2.25 5.88
CA ALA A 30 0.48 1.56 6.74
C ALA A 30 -0.11 0.28 7.34
N ILE A 31 -1.36 0.33 7.83
CA ILE A 31 -2.07 -0.86 8.36
C ILE A 31 -2.21 -1.92 7.27
N LEU A 32 -2.63 -1.54 6.06
CA LEU A 32 -2.78 -2.48 4.94
C LEU A 32 -1.43 -3.13 4.56
N PHE A 33 -0.33 -2.37 4.59
CA PHE A 33 1.00 -2.92 4.31
C PHE A 33 1.46 -3.91 5.38
N VAL A 34 1.25 -3.58 6.66
CA VAL A 34 1.57 -4.49 7.77
C VAL A 34 0.72 -5.74 7.70
N MET A 35 -0.58 -5.62 7.43
CA MET A 35 -1.49 -6.76 7.27
C MET A 35 -1.06 -7.66 6.11
N GLY A 36 -0.67 -7.07 4.97
CA GLY A 36 -0.14 -7.81 3.82
C GLY A 36 1.14 -8.56 4.13
N ALA A 37 2.06 -7.92 4.85
CA ALA A 37 3.29 -8.57 5.28
C ALA A 37 3.02 -9.72 6.26
N LEU A 38 2.16 -9.51 7.27
CA LEU A 38 1.78 -10.55 8.22
C LEU A 38 1.08 -11.72 7.53
N ALA A 39 0.18 -11.44 6.60
CA ALA A 39 -0.51 -12.46 5.82
C ALA A 39 0.48 -13.33 5.02
N THR A 40 1.53 -12.73 4.46
CA THR A 40 2.59 -13.46 3.75
C THR A 40 3.33 -14.45 4.66
N PHE A 41 3.52 -14.11 5.95
CA PHE A 41 4.14 -15.02 6.91
C PHE A 41 3.17 -16.07 7.48
N ALA A 42 1.88 -15.76 7.55
CA ALA A 42 0.88 -16.63 8.15
C ALA A 42 0.42 -17.77 7.23
N VAL A 43 0.55 -17.60 5.90
CA VAL A 43 0.15 -18.62 4.93
C VAL A 43 1.39 -19.43 4.53
N PRO A 44 1.47 -20.70 4.95
CA PRO A 44 2.53 -21.60 4.49
C PRO A 44 2.46 -21.77 2.97
N ASP A 45 3.60 -21.94 2.32
CA ASP A 45 3.76 -22.22 0.87
C ASP A 45 2.98 -23.46 0.37
N PHE A 46 2.28 -24.13 1.26
CA PHE A 46 1.64 -25.43 1.09
C PHE A 46 0.22 -25.37 0.49
N TYR A 47 -0.38 -24.19 0.37
CA TYR A 47 -1.73 -24.09 -0.23
C TYR A 47 -1.63 -24.01 -1.75
N PRO A 48 -2.35 -24.90 -2.49
CA PRO A 48 -2.39 -24.86 -3.97
C PRO A 48 -2.88 -23.52 -4.53
N SER A 49 -3.65 -22.77 -3.72
CA SER A 49 -4.16 -21.44 -4.04
C SER A 49 -3.16 -20.30 -3.82
N GLY A 50 -2.00 -20.57 -3.20
CA GLY A 50 -0.91 -19.63 -3.02
C GLY A 50 -1.27 -18.31 -2.31
N PRO A 51 -0.33 -17.38 -2.21
CA PRO A 51 -0.54 -16.07 -1.58
C PRO A 51 -1.45 -15.11 -2.38
N TYR A 52 -2.00 -15.54 -3.50
CA TYR A 52 -2.75 -14.69 -4.44
C TYR A 52 -4.03 -14.12 -3.84
N HIS A 53 -4.76 -14.89 -3.04
CA HIS A 53 -6.02 -14.46 -2.40
C HIS A 53 -5.83 -13.37 -1.33
N GLN A 54 -4.59 -13.11 -0.90
CA GLN A 54 -4.30 -12.09 0.11
C GLN A 54 -4.02 -10.72 -0.52
N VAL A 55 -3.59 -10.70 -1.77
CA VAL A 55 -3.23 -9.47 -2.48
C VAL A 55 -4.48 -8.69 -2.91
N GLU A 56 -5.56 -9.39 -3.25
CA GLU A 56 -6.82 -8.79 -3.68
C GLU A 56 -7.48 -7.88 -2.63
N PRO A 57 -7.70 -8.33 -1.38
CA PRO A 57 -8.32 -7.46 -0.37
C PRO A 57 -7.46 -6.25 -0.02
N ILE A 58 -6.13 -6.37 -0.09
CA ILE A 58 -5.22 -5.25 0.13
C ILE A 58 -5.36 -4.23 -1.00
N LEU A 59 -5.45 -4.67 -2.26
CA LEU A 59 -5.68 -3.79 -3.40
C LEU A 59 -7.00 -3.03 -3.25
N LEU A 60 -8.09 -3.70 -2.87
CA LEU A 60 -9.38 -3.06 -2.63
C LEU A 60 -9.29 -2.02 -1.52
N GLY A 61 -8.57 -2.33 -0.43
CA GLY A 61 -8.31 -1.39 0.66
C GLY A 61 -7.53 -0.16 0.19
N LEU A 62 -6.46 -0.35 -0.57
CA LEU A 62 -5.64 0.72 -1.13
C LEU A 62 -6.42 1.60 -2.11
N LEU A 63 -7.25 1.00 -2.98
CA LEU A 63 -8.15 1.74 -3.87
C LEU A 63 -9.19 2.53 -3.08
N GLY A 64 -9.76 1.96 -2.01
CA GLY A 64 -10.67 2.67 -1.11
C GLY A 64 -10.04 3.90 -0.47
N VAL A 65 -8.78 3.78 -0.03
CA VAL A 65 -8.00 4.94 0.47
C VAL A 65 -7.76 5.93 -0.65
N ALA A 66 -7.34 5.48 -1.84
CA ALA A 66 -7.00 6.33 -2.98
C ALA A 66 -8.20 7.15 -3.48
N LEU A 67 -9.38 6.55 -3.50
CA LEU A 67 -10.62 7.22 -3.97
C LEU A 67 -11.16 8.23 -2.97
N ARG A 68 -10.84 8.09 -1.68
CA ARG A 68 -11.34 8.98 -0.62
C ARG A 68 -10.32 10.02 -0.18
N ALA A 69 -9.01 9.75 -0.34
CA ALA A 69 -7.96 10.66 0.08
C ALA A 69 -7.97 11.95 -0.77
N ASP A 70 -7.78 13.08 -0.12
CA ASP A 70 -7.58 14.38 -0.79
C ASP A 70 -6.12 14.53 -1.25
N ARG A 71 -5.57 13.47 -1.88
CA ARG A 71 -4.16 13.37 -2.27
C ARG A 71 -3.98 12.38 -3.42
N TYR A 72 -2.99 12.62 -4.28
CA TYR A 72 -2.72 11.76 -5.43
C TYR A 72 -1.80 10.57 -5.13
N TRP A 73 -0.96 10.63 -4.09
CA TRP A 73 0.02 9.57 -3.83
C TRP A 73 -0.59 8.18 -3.58
N PRO A 74 -1.79 8.01 -2.94
CA PRO A 74 -2.38 6.68 -2.79
C PRO A 74 -2.79 6.04 -4.11
N LEU A 75 -3.08 6.83 -5.16
CA LEU A 75 -3.34 6.31 -6.51
C LEU A 75 -2.10 5.64 -7.10
N TYR A 76 -0.92 6.23 -6.91
CA TYR A 76 0.34 5.62 -7.36
C TYR A 76 0.63 4.32 -6.61
N VAL A 77 0.39 4.29 -5.30
CA VAL A 77 0.54 3.06 -4.49
C VAL A 77 -0.41 1.98 -4.98
N SER A 78 -1.68 2.31 -5.24
CA SER A 78 -2.67 1.36 -5.76
C SER A 78 -2.29 0.85 -7.15
N ALA A 79 -1.78 1.71 -8.03
CA ALA A 79 -1.31 1.32 -9.36
C ALA A 79 -0.11 0.37 -9.29
N LEU A 80 0.87 0.65 -8.42
CA LEU A 80 2.01 -0.25 -8.19
C LEU A 80 1.56 -1.60 -7.63
N HIS A 81 0.57 -1.60 -6.74
CA HIS A 81 0.03 -2.83 -6.18
C HIS A 81 -0.75 -3.64 -7.24
N LEU A 82 -1.45 -2.97 -8.16
CA LEU A 82 -2.10 -3.62 -9.29
C LEU A 82 -1.08 -4.31 -10.21
N ILE A 83 0.10 -3.70 -10.43
CA ILE A 83 1.19 -4.35 -11.16
C ILE A 83 1.67 -5.60 -10.41
N THR A 84 1.78 -5.54 -9.10
CA THR A 84 2.12 -6.71 -8.26
C THR A 84 1.09 -7.82 -8.45
N LEU A 85 -0.20 -7.50 -8.41
CA LEU A 85 -1.28 -8.45 -8.65
C LEU A 85 -1.19 -9.08 -10.05
N ALA A 86 -0.87 -8.29 -11.08
CA ALA A 86 -0.67 -8.80 -12.45
C ALA A 86 0.51 -9.80 -12.51
N ILE A 87 1.62 -9.52 -11.81
CA ILE A 87 2.76 -10.43 -11.71
C ILE A 87 2.34 -11.75 -11.02
N HIS A 88 1.54 -11.68 -9.97
CA HIS A 88 0.97 -12.86 -9.33
C HIS A 88 0.07 -13.64 -10.29
N GLY A 89 -0.78 -12.95 -11.05
CA GLY A 89 -1.64 -13.58 -12.08
C GLY A 89 -0.84 -14.31 -13.14
N VAL A 90 0.25 -13.71 -13.64
CA VAL A 90 1.16 -14.38 -14.60
C VAL A 90 1.76 -15.65 -14.00
N LYS A 91 2.20 -15.61 -12.73
CA LYS A 91 2.73 -16.80 -12.02
C LYS A 91 1.68 -17.89 -11.85
N ALA A 92 0.41 -17.53 -11.65
CA ALA A 92 -0.70 -18.48 -11.54
C ALA A 92 -1.00 -19.18 -12.87
N ILE A 93 -0.92 -18.44 -13.99
CA ILE A 93 -1.14 -18.99 -15.35
C ILE A 93 0.06 -19.83 -15.80
N GLN A 94 1.28 -19.39 -15.45
CA GLN A 94 2.53 -20.06 -15.84
C GLN A 94 3.38 -20.43 -14.61
N PRO A 95 3.07 -21.57 -13.97
CA PRO A 95 3.77 -22.01 -12.75
C PRO A 95 5.28 -22.26 -12.97
N SER A 96 5.70 -22.55 -14.21
CA SER A 96 7.11 -22.77 -14.60
C SER A 96 7.96 -21.49 -14.56
N LEU A 97 7.36 -20.33 -14.30
CA LEU A 97 8.10 -19.07 -14.20
C LEU A 97 9.18 -19.15 -13.14
N VAL A 98 10.41 -18.78 -13.52
CA VAL A 98 11.59 -18.92 -12.69
C VAL A 98 11.43 -18.18 -11.36
N PRO A 99 11.57 -18.86 -10.20
CA PRO A 99 11.25 -18.26 -8.89
C PRO A 99 11.99 -16.96 -8.57
N TRP A 100 13.27 -16.84 -8.98
CA TRP A 100 14.05 -15.64 -8.71
C TRP A 100 13.58 -14.41 -9.51
N MET A 101 13.06 -14.60 -10.73
CA MET A 101 12.50 -13.51 -11.55
C MET A 101 11.20 -12.98 -10.90
N TYR A 102 10.35 -13.89 -10.48
CA TYR A 102 9.11 -13.56 -9.79
C TYR A 102 9.35 -12.82 -8.48
N ALA A 103 10.20 -13.37 -7.60
CA ALA A 103 10.55 -12.75 -6.32
C ALA A 103 11.28 -11.41 -6.52
N GLY A 104 12.16 -11.32 -7.54
CA GLY A 104 12.86 -10.09 -7.88
C GLY A 104 11.94 -8.99 -8.40
N ALA A 105 10.94 -9.32 -9.19
CA ALA A 105 9.98 -8.35 -9.72
C ALA A 105 9.01 -7.86 -8.63
N SER A 106 8.35 -8.77 -7.94
CA SER A 106 7.37 -8.42 -6.89
C SER A 106 8.00 -7.70 -5.71
N GLY A 107 9.16 -8.16 -5.24
CA GLY A 107 9.86 -7.55 -4.11
C GLY A 107 10.36 -6.13 -4.39
N LYS A 108 10.81 -5.83 -5.63
CA LYS A 108 11.30 -4.50 -5.98
C LYS A 108 10.18 -3.45 -6.04
N ILE A 109 8.95 -3.83 -6.39
CA ILE A 109 7.80 -2.91 -6.46
C ILE A 109 7.41 -2.42 -5.06
N ALA A 110 7.66 -3.19 -4.02
CA ALA A 110 7.34 -2.80 -2.65
C ALA A 110 8.14 -1.58 -2.15
N TYR A 111 9.40 -1.40 -2.60
CA TYR A 111 10.21 -0.25 -2.18
C TYR A 111 9.66 1.11 -2.63
N PRO A 112 9.28 1.33 -3.92
CA PRO A 112 8.63 2.57 -4.32
C PRO A 112 7.29 2.79 -3.61
N MET A 113 6.54 1.75 -3.26
CA MET A 113 5.30 1.90 -2.49
C MET A 113 5.59 2.42 -1.07
N LEU A 114 6.60 1.88 -0.39
CA LEU A 114 7.05 2.37 0.92
C LEU A 114 7.60 3.81 0.83
N LEU A 115 8.33 4.13 -0.23
CA LEU A 115 8.81 5.49 -0.47
C LEU A 115 7.66 6.48 -0.63
N MET A 116 6.62 6.14 -1.39
CA MET A 116 5.43 6.97 -1.56
C MET A 116 4.70 7.19 -0.23
N LEU A 117 4.58 6.16 0.61
CA LEU A 117 4.00 6.26 1.95
C LEU A 117 4.84 7.20 2.84
N ALA A 118 6.17 7.07 2.83
CA ALA A 118 7.06 7.92 3.59
C ALA A 118 6.94 9.39 3.16
N ILE A 119 6.94 9.67 1.85
CA ILE A 119 6.75 11.02 1.30
C ILE A 119 5.38 11.57 1.69
N GLY A 120 4.32 10.75 1.62
CA GLY A 120 2.97 11.13 2.06
C GLY A 120 2.95 11.60 3.50
N ALA A 121 3.50 10.80 4.41
CA ALA A 121 3.57 11.11 5.84
C ALA A 121 4.42 12.36 6.13
N LEU A 122 5.57 12.52 5.46
CA LEU A 122 6.41 13.72 5.57
C LEU A 122 5.66 14.98 5.13
N ARG A 123 4.99 14.93 3.97
CA ARG A 123 4.22 16.06 3.44
C ARG A 123 3.02 16.41 4.33
N HIS A 124 2.33 15.40 4.89
CA HIS A 124 1.28 15.64 5.86
C HIS A 124 1.80 16.41 7.08
N ARG A 125 2.91 15.95 7.67
CA ARG A 125 3.54 16.62 8.80
C ARG A 125 3.97 18.06 8.48
N GLN A 126 4.57 18.28 7.30
CA GLN A 126 4.99 19.62 6.86
C GLN A 126 3.79 20.56 6.72
N ARG A 127 2.70 20.12 6.04
CA ARG A 127 1.49 20.93 5.87
C ARG A 127 0.83 21.25 7.21
N LYS A 128 0.76 20.26 8.11
CA LYS A 128 0.23 20.46 9.44
C LYS A 128 1.06 21.46 10.24
N ALA A 129 2.39 21.47 10.10
CA ALA A 129 3.27 22.44 10.73
C ALA A 129 3.13 23.86 10.13
N GLN A 130 2.91 23.97 8.82
CA GLN A 130 2.79 25.27 8.14
C GLN A 130 1.41 25.91 8.25
N PHE A 131 0.35 25.09 8.16
CA PHE A 131 -1.04 25.58 8.05
C PHE A 131 -1.90 25.25 9.29
N GLY A 132 -1.35 24.58 10.30
CA GLY A 132 -2.07 24.16 11.50
C GLY A 132 -3.01 22.98 11.31
N SER A 133 -3.50 22.75 10.08
CA SER A 133 -4.38 21.65 9.72
C SER A 133 -4.04 21.10 8.33
N ASP A 134 -4.36 19.84 8.10
CA ASP A 134 -4.22 19.19 6.80
C ASP A 134 -5.43 18.27 6.57
N ARG A 135 -6.12 18.44 5.46
CA ARG A 135 -7.32 17.66 5.14
C ARG A 135 -6.92 16.23 4.77
N ASP A 136 -7.53 15.26 5.41
CA ASP A 136 -7.25 13.84 5.18
C ASP A 136 -8.08 13.26 4.03
N TRP A 137 -9.37 13.62 3.97
CA TRP A 137 -10.33 13.06 3.02
C TRP A 137 -10.96 14.13 2.15
N SER A 138 -11.22 13.80 0.90
CA SER A 138 -11.99 14.64 -0.02
C SER A 138 -13.41 14.83 0.54
N PRO A 139 -13.98 16.05 0.49
CA PRO A 139 -15.36 16.26 0.86
C PRO A 139 -16.25 15.40 -0.04
N LEU A 140 -17.17 14.66 0.55
CA LEU A 140 -18.23 14.02 -0.23
C LEU A 140 -18.98 15.14 -0.97
N ARG A 141 -19.07 15.03 -2.29
CA ARG A 141 -19.84 15.99 -3.10
C ARG A 141 -21.28 15.94 -2.61
N GLN A 142 -21.67 16.93 -1.83
CA GLN A 142 -23.08 17.12 -1.55
C GLN A 142 -23.76 17.45 -2.89
N PRO A 143 -24.83 16.72 -3.29
CA PRO A 143 -25.62 17.14 -4.42
C PRO A 143 -26.15 18.53 -4.11
N ASP A 144 -25.94 19.48 -5.04
CA ASP A 144 -26.51 20.82 -4.95
C ASP A 144 -28.04 20.65 -4.88
N ILE A 145 -28.59 20.75 -3.69
CA ILE A 145 -30.05 20.83 -3.51
C ILE A 145 -30.43 22.25 -3.92
N PRO A 146 -31.13 22.45 -5.06
CA PRO A 146 -31.56 23.77 -5.43
C PRO A 146 -32.46 24.30 -4.32
N SER A 147 -32.08 25.45 -3.73
CA SER A 147 -32.91 26.18 -2.77
C SER A 147 -34.16 26.63 -3.50
N SER A 148 -35.27 25.97 -3.20
CA SER A 148 -36.61 26.35 -3.60
C SER A 148 -37.05 27.66 -2.94
#